data_42438225946f7220538bd659bbc8e2bc
#
_entry.id   42438225946f7220538bd659bbc8e2bc
#
_cell.length_a   1.000
_cell.length_b   1.000
_cell.length_c   1.000
_cell.angle_alpha   90.00
_cell.angle_beta   90.00
_cell.angle_gamma   90.00
#
_symmetry.space_group_name_H-M   'P 1'
#
loop_
_entity.id
_entity.type
_entity.pdbx_description
1 polymer ?
#
loop_
_entity_poly.entity_id
_entity_poly.type
_entity_poly.pdbx_seq_one_letter_code
_entity_poly.pdbx_strand_id
1 'polypeptide(L)'
;MLNISLIRESFDESETERASGSMITGIAGKKGFTVITLTKNGMSSEPGTVRRVLEVLERYNINVEYLPSGIDSVSLVVETGKAAPYLYQAVGDVEKEIRPDSLHIIDGMAIVAAVGRKMAFQPGSSGKIFGKLGENGINIRMITQGPEELNIIVGVDGPDFERAIRVLYDSFVK
;
A
#
# COMPACT_ATOMS: atom_id res chain seq x y z
N MET A 1 -14.03 -9.86 0.59
CA MET A 1 -13.97 -9.81 2.06
C MET A 1 -12.59 -10.28 2.45
N LEU A 2 -11.75 -9.37 2.90
CA LEU A 2 -10.41 -9.73 3.37
C LEU A 2 -10.59 -10.72 4.51
N ASN A 3 -9.98 -11.89 4.43
CA ASN A 3 -10.00 -12.80 5.56
C ASN A 3 -9.00 -12.29 6.61
N ILE A 4 -9.45 -11.28 7.39
CA ILE A 4 -8.74 -10.68 8.52
C ILE A 4 -8.70 -11.66 9.70
N SER A 5 -9.31 -12.84 9.57
CA SER A 5 -9.41 -13.82 10.66
C SER A 5 -8.06 -14.38 11.11
N LEU A 6 -7.00 -14.30 10.30
CA LEU A 6 -5.65 -14.71 10.70
C LEU A 6 -4.91 -13.70 11.58
N ILE A 7 -5.44 -12.47 11.74
CA ILE A 7 -4.82 -11.43 12.58
C ILE A 7 -5.56 -11.27 13.91
N ARG A 8 -6.72 -11.92 14.09
CA ARG A 8 -7.63 -11.69 15.24
C ARG A 8 -7.56 -12.74 16.34
N GLU A 9 -6.78 -13.77 16.20
CA GLU A 9 -6.56 -14.71 17.30
C GLU A 9 -5.45 -14.20 18.22
N SER A 10 -5.87 -13.88 19.44
CA SER A 10 -5.07 -13.58 20.63
C SER A 10 -4.29 -12.26 20.67
N PHE A 11 -4.98 -11.15 20.79
CA PHE A 11 -4.42 -10.01 21.53
C PHE A 11 -4.83 -10.11 23.01
N ASP A 12 -4.33 -11.10 23.70
CA ASP A 12 -4.33 -11.12 25.16
C ASP A 12 -3.03 -10.42 25.60
N GLU A 13 -3.14 -9.31 26.33
CA GLU A 13 -2.01 -8.47 26.75
C GLU A 13 -0.98 -9.22 27.60
N SER A 14 -1.39 -10.33 28.24
CA SER A 14 -0.51 -11.12 29.10
C SER A 14 0.40 -12.10 28.36
N GLU A 15 0.07 -12.50 27.12
CA GLU A 15 0.92 -13.38 26.31
C GLU A 15 1.90 -12.61 25.43
N THR A 16 1.62 -11.36 25.09
CA THR A 16 2.46 -10.52 24.24
C THR A 16 3.76 -10.06 24.91
N GLU A 17 3.85 -10.07 26.24
CA GLU A 17 5.10 -9.77 26.96
C GLU A 17 6.10 -10.93 26.97
N ARG A 18 5.65 -12.16 26.71
CA ARG A 18 6.48 -13.37 26.70
C ARG A 18 6.97 -13.80 25.31
N ALA A 19 6.35 -13.33 24.25
CA ALA A 19 6.83 -13.54 22.90
C ALA A 19 8.01 -12.60 22.64
N SER A 20 9.20 -13.12 22.91
CA SER A 20 10.51 -12.50 22.70
C SER A 20 10.55 -11.59 21.50
N GLY A 21 10.88 -10.34 21.70
CA GLY A 21 11.77 -9.54 20.84
C GLY A 21 11.55 -9.42 19.35
N SER A 22 10.57 -10.08 18.74
CA SER A 22 10.33 -9.97 17.30
C SER A 22 9.79 -8.58 16.96
N MET A 23 10.51 -7.90 16.07
CA MET A 23 10.15 -6.60 15.53
C MET A 23 8.83 -6.64 14.77
N ILE A 24 8.59 -7.74 14.06
CA ILE A 24 7.41 -8.00 13.24
C ILE A 24 6.61 -9.14 13.86
N THR A 25 5.33 -8.91 14.10
CA THR A 25 4.42 -9.86 14.72
C THR A 25 3.52 -10.57 13.72
N GLY A 26 3.42 -10.05 12.49
CA GLY A 26 2.60 -10.65 11.45
C GLY A 26 2.86 -10.09 10.06
N ILE A 27 2.56 -10.91 9.06
CA ILE A 27 2.58 -10.52 7.65
C ILE A 27 1.19 -10.75 7.08
N ALA A 28 0.63 -9.74 6.43
CA ALA A 28 -0.65 -9.82 5.75
C ALA A 28 -0.52 -9.35 4.31
N GLY A 29 -1.46 -9.69 3.44
CA GLY A 29 -1.44 -9.17 2.09
C GLY A 29 -2.67 -9.51 1.28
N LYS A 30 -2.80 -8.83 0.12
CA LYS A 30 -3.90 -9.01 -0.82
C LYS A 30 -3.43 -8.69 -2.24
N LYS A 31 -3.93 -9.48 -3.20
CA LYS A 31 -3.77 -9.22 -4.65
C LYS A 31 -4.96 -8.45 -5.21
N GLY A 32 -4.84 -8.03 -6.46
CA GLY A 32 -5.94 -7.47 -7.23
C GLY A 32 -6.09 -5.98 -7.03
N PHE A 33 -4.98 -5.26 -7.05
CA PHE A 33 -4.96 -3.80 -7.03
C PHE A 33 -4.54 -3.22 -8.38
N THR A 34 -5.14 -2.08 -8.67
CA THR A 34 -4.76 -1.18 -9.77
C THR A 34 -4.23 0.11 -9.15
N VAL A 35 -3.12 0.61 -9.67
CA VAL A 35 -2.51 1.87 -9.25
C VAL A 35 -2.67 2.89 -10.38
N ILE A 36 -3.32 4.01 -10.08
CA ILE A 36 -3.48 5.16 -10.96
C ILE A 36 -2.54 6.25 -10.47
N THR A 37 -1.51 6.57 -11.22
CA THR A 37 -0.57 7.64 -10.86
C THR A 37 -0.77 8.83 -11.77
N LEU A 38 -1.03 9.98 -11.19
CA LEU A 38 -1.04 11.26 -11.89
C LEU A 38 0.13 12.13 -11.46
N THR A 39 0.71 12.84 -12.40
CA THR A 39 1.75 13.85 -12.17
C THR A 39 1.25 15.18 -12.69
N LYS A 40 1.40 16.23 -11.89
CA LYS A 40 1.03 17.61 -12.25
C LYS A 40 2.04 18.57 -11.65
N ASN A 41 2.80 19.24 -12.50
CA ASN A 41 3.77 20.23 -12.06
C ASN A 41 3.10 21.34 -11.25
N GLY A 42 3.69 21.66 -10.10
CA GLY A 42 3.15 22.65 -9.18
C GLY A 42 1.93 22.19 -8.37
N MET A 43 1.65 20.89 -8.33
CA MET A 43 0.53 20.32 -7.58
C MET A 43 0.60 20.70 -6.09
N SER A 44 1.79 20.72 -5.51
CA SER A 44 2.03 21.13 -4.12
C SER A 44 1.68 22.60 -3.83
N SER A 45 1.66 23.46 -4.86
CA SER A 45 1.30 24.87 -4.78
C SER A 45 -0.15 25.15 -5.18
N GLU A 46 -0.91 24.13 -5.61
CA GLU A 46 -2.31 24.23 -6.02
C GLU A 46 -3.24 23.58 -4.98
N PRO A 47 -3.81 24.37 -4.04
CA PRO A 47 -4.68 23.81 -3.01
C PRO A 47 -5.87 23.06 -3.59
N GLY A 48 -6.18 21.88 -3.00
CA GLY A 48 -7.37 21.12 -3.32
C GLY A 48 -7.26 20.21 -4.53
N THR A 49 -6.10 20.07 -5.18
CA THR A 49 -5.92 19.14 -6.32
C THR A 49 -6.25 17.70 -5.92
N VAL A 50 -5.69 17.21 -4.81
CA VAL A 50 -5.99 15.84 -4.31
C VAL A 50 -7.47 15.68 -3.99
N ARG A 51 -8.11 16.69 -3.36
CA ARG A 51 -9.55 16.66 -3.07
C ARG A 51 -10.37 16.47 -4.35
N ARG A 52 -10.08 17.23 -5.40
CA ARG A 52 -10.79 17.13 -6.69
C ARG A 52 -10.61 15.74 -7.33
N VAL A 53 -9.40 15.17 -7.25
CA VAL A 53 -9.16 13.80 -7.73
C VAL A 53 -10.03 12.79 -6.98
N LEU A 54 -10.06 12.87 -5.65
CA LEU A 54 -10.87 11.98 -4.82
C LEU A 54 -12.37 12.17 -5.05
N GLU A 55 -12.83 13.39 -5.27
CA GLU A 55 -14.22 13.71 -5.61
C GLU A 55 -14.66 13.07 -6.94
N VAL A 56 -13.76 13.02 -7.94
CA VAL A 56 -14.03 12.27 -9.17
C VAL A 56 -14.22 10.79 -8.88
N LEU A 57 -13.32 10.15 -8.12
CA LEU A 57 -13.45 8.73 -7.82
C LEU A 57 -14.71 8.42 -7.00
N GLU A 58 -15.07 9.31 -6.06
CA GLU A 58 -16.29 9.20 -5.26
C GLU A 58 -17.55 9.15 -6.14
N ARG A 59 -17.65 9.98 -7.18
CA ARG A 59 -18.77 9.96 -8.14
C ARG A 59 -18.99 8.60 -8.82
N TYR A 60 -17.91 7.82 -8.96
CA TYR A 60 -17.92 6.46 -9.52
C TYR A 60 -17.97 5.37 -8.45
N ASN A 61 -18.14 5.75 -7.17
CA ASN A 61 -18.12 4.84 -6.02
C ASN A 61 -16.86 3.96 -5.97
N ILE A 62 -15.71 4.54 -6.37
CA ILE A 62 -14.40 3.89 -6.33
C ILE A 62 -13.72 4.27 -5.02
N ASN A 63 -13.52 3.27 -4.14
CA ASN A 63 -12.78 3.44 -2.90
C ASN A 63 -11.28 3.44 -3.14
N VAL A 64 -10.56 4.35 -2.49
CA VAL A 64 -9.09 4.42 -2.52
C VAL A 64 -8.57 3.75 -1.25
N GLU A 65 -7.79 2.68 -1.41
CA GLU A 65 -7.23 1.90 -0.30
C GLU A 65 -5.95 2.54 0.25
N TYR A 66 -5.10 3.09 -0.65
CA TYR A 66 -3.85 3.77 -0.30
C TYR A 66 -3.62 4.96 -1.22
N LEU A 67 -2.96 5.99 -0.69
CA LEU A 67 -2.72 7.25 -1.40
C LEU A 67 -1.25 7.69 -1.27
N PRO A 68 -0.28 6.96 -1.84
CA PRO A 68 1.10 7.41 -1.88
C PRO A 68 1.22 8.72 -2.67
N SER A 69 1.89 9.71 -2.09
CA SER A 69 2.05 11.02 -2.72
C SER A 69 3.49 11.47 -2.75
N GLY A 70 3.86 12.16 -3.82
CA GLY A 70 5.09 12.93 -3.96
C GLY A 70 4.78 14.43 -3.92
N ILE A 71 5.76 15.26 -4.29
CA ILE A 71 5.59 16.73 -4.35
C ILE A 71 4.61 17.11 -5.46
N ASP A 72 4.82 16.55 -6.66
CA ASP A 72 4.03 16.84 -7.86
C ASP A 72 3.35 15.59 -8.43
N SER A 73 3.14 14.57 -7.61
CA SER A 73 2.48 13.34 -8.00
C SER A 73 1.62 12.76 -6.89
N VAL A 74 0.58 12.05 -7.28
CA VAL A 74 -0.23 11.25 -6.37
C VAL A 74 -0.61 9.93 -7.04
N SER A 75 -0.53 8.85 -6.28
CA SER A 75 -0.97 7.52 -6.73
C SER A 75 -2.21 7.12 -5.94
N LEU A 76 -3.18 6.56 -6.65
CA LEU A 76 -4.45 6.07 -6.10
C LEU A 76 -4.45 4.56 -6.25
N VAL A 77 -4.39 3.85 -5.14
CA VAL A 77 -4.43 2.39 -5.12
C VAL A 77 -5.88 1.96 -4.88
N VAL A 78 -6.46 1.29 -5.86
CA VAL A 78 -7.86 0.85 -5.83
C VAL A 78 -7.96 -0.66 -6.01
N GLU A 79 -9.00 -1.28 -5.48
CA GLU A 79 -9.28 -2.70 -5.69
C GLU A 79 -9.77 -2.91 -7.13
N THR A 80 -9.00 -3.65 -7.93
CA THR A 80 -9.26 -3.84 -9.37
C THR A 80 -10.69 -4.29 -9.65
N GLY A 81 -11.15 -5.34 -8.95
CA GLY A 81 -12.48 -5.91 -9.20
C GLY A 81 -13.64 -4.95 -8.92
N LYS A 82 -13.48 -4.05 -7.97
CA LYS A 82 -14.50 -3.04 -7.64
C LYS A 82 -14.45 -1.84 -8.56
N ALA A 83 -13.25 -1.42 -8.96
CA ALA A 83 -13.06 -0.25 -9.81
C ALA A 83 -13.32 -0.53 -11.29
N ALA A 84 -13.06 -1.76 -11.76
CA ALA A 84 -13.09 -2.14 -13.17
C ALA A 84 -14.30 -1.64 -13.97
N PRO A 85 -15.56 -1.66 -13.49
CA PRO A 85 -16.71 -1.21 -14.27
C PRO A 85 -16.65 0.25 -14.71
N TYR A 86 -15.99 1.09 -13.92
CA TYR A 86 -15.99 2.56 -14.11
C TYR A 86 -14.59 3.18 -14.16
N LEU A 87 -13.53 2.38 -14.05
CA LEU A 87 -12.15 2.84 -13.93
C LEU A 87 -11.77 3.83 -15.03
N TYR A 88 -11.97 3.45 -16.28
CA TYR A 88 -11.56 4.29 -17.42
C TYR A 88 -12.41 5.55 -17.59
N GLN A 89 -13.68 5.52 -17.17
CA GLN A 89 -14.53 6.71 -17.15
C GLN A 89 -14.07 7.69 -16.07
N ALA A 90 -13.81 7.18 -14.86
CA ALA A 90 -13.28 7.98 -13.76
C ALA A 90 -11.91 8.59 -14.12
N VAL A 91 -11.01 7.81 -14.73
CA VAL A 91 -9.71 8.30 -15.19
C VAL A 91 -9.87 9.38 -16.25
N GLY A 92 -10.79 9.21 -17.23
CA GLY A 92 -11.06 10.21 -18.24
C GLY A 92 -11.60 11.53 -17.66
N ASP A 93 -12.41 11.45 -16.61
CA ASP A 93 -12.88 12.65 -15.91
C ASP A 93 -11.79 13.31 -15.06
N VAL A 94 -10.92 12.52 -14.40
CA VAL A 94 -9.71 13.05 -13.74
C VAL A 94 -8.84 13.81 -14.76
N GLU A 95 -8.61 13.23 -15.94
CA GLU A 95 -7.81 13.89 -16.99
C GLU A 95 -8.42 15.22 -17.44
N LYS A 96 -9.73 15.27 -17.63
CA LYS A 96 -10.44 16.49 -18.04
C LYS A 96 -10.45 17.58 -16.98
N GLU A 97 -10.71 17.22 -15.71
CA GLU A 97 -10.93 18.16 -14.63
C GLU A 97 -9.63 18.65 -13.98
N ILE A 98 -8.65 17.74 -13.84
CA ILE A 98 -7.38 18.02 -13.16
C ILE A 98 -6.32 18.51 -14.17
N ARG A 99 -6.38 18.00 -15.41
CA ARG A 99 -5.40 18.26 -16.48
C ARG A 99 -3.98 17.98 -16.02
N PRO A 100 -3.68 16.72 -15.60
CA PRO A 100 -2.33 16.34 -15.21
C PRO A 100 -1.39 16.36 -16.41
N ASP A 101 -0.10 16.52 -16.17
CA ASP A 101 0.94 16.41 -17.23
C ASP A 101 1.10 14.97 -17.68
N SER A 102 0.86 14.01 -16.79
CA SER A 102 0.80 12.59 -17.16
C SER A 102 -0.14 11.80 -16.23
N LEU A 103 -0.70 10.74 -16.77
CA LEU A 103 -1.52 9.79 -16.04
C LEU A 103 -1.16 8.38 -16.50
N HIS A 104 -0.83 7.50 -15.53
CA HIS A 104 -0.45 6.11 -15.77
C HIS A 104 -1.31 5.17 -14.94
N ILE A 105 -1.69 4.04 -15.54
CA ILE A 105 -2.42 2.96 -14.88
C ILE A 105 -1.53 1.73 -14.87
N ILE A 106 -1.37 1.11 -13.71
CA ILE A 106 -0.63 -0.13 -13.50
C ILE A 106 -1.57 -1.15 -12.85
N ASP A 107 -1.86 -2.21 -13.57
CA ASP A 107 -2.69 -3.32 -13.09
C ASP A 107 -1.84 -4.45 -12.50
N GLY A 108 -2.51 -5.39 -11.85
CA GLY A 108 -1.88 -6.61 -11.36
C GLY A 108 -0.97 -6.42 -10.17
N MET A 109 -1.16 -5.36 -9.41
CA MET A 109 -0.42 -5.10 -8.18
C MET A 109 -0.94 -5.93 -7.01
N ALA A 110 -0.04 -6.22 -6.09
CA ALA A 110 -0.35 -6.83 -4.80
C ALA A 110 0.22 -5.99 -3.66
N ILE A 111 -0.47 -6.00 -2.54
CA ILE A 111 -0.07 -5.28 -1.33
C ILE A 111 0.35 -6.29 -0.26
N VAL A 112 1.48 -6.05 0.38
CA VAL A 112 2.00 -6.81 1.51
C VAL A 112 2.26 -5.86 2.66
N ALA A 113 1.73 -6.18 3.84
CA ALA A 113 1.89 -5.42 5.08
C ALA A 113 2.71 -6.24 6.08
N ALA A 114 3.81 -5.68 6.55
CA ALA A 114 4.52 -6.16 7.73
C ALA A 114 4.01 -5.40 8.95
N VAL A 115 3.53 -6.12 9.97
CA VAL A 115 2.89 -5.56 11.16
C VAL A 115 3.74 -5.82 12.39
N GLY A 116 3.97 -4.80 13.23
CA GLY A 116 4.71 -4.96 14.47
C GLY A 116 4.65 -3.74 15.38
N ARG A 117 4.27 -3.92 16.64
CA ARG A 117 4.05 -2.82 17.61
C ARG A 117 5.30 -1.95 17.86
N LYS A 118 6.49 -2.51 17.76
CA LYS A 118 7.76 -1.81 18.05
C LYS A 118 8.43 -1.28 16.79
N MET A 119 7.90 -1.58 15.63
CA MET A 119 8.55 -1.35 14.36
C MET A 119 8.72 0.14 14.03
N ALA A 120 7.73 0.97 14.36
CA ALA A 120 7.76 2.42 14.12
C ALA A 120 8.89 3.13 14.90
N PHE A 121 9.29 2.57 16.05
CA PHE A 121 10.28 3.19 16.96
C PHE A 121 11.63 2.47 16.94
N GLN A 122 11.79 1.43 16.13
CA GLN A 122 13.04 0.67 16.07
C GLN A 122 13.85 1.04 14.83
N PRO A 123 15.01 1.71 14.98
CA PRO A 123 15.88 2.06 13.86
C PRO A 123 16.26 0.83 13.03
N GLY A 124 16.23 0.98 11.70
CA GLY A 124 16.61 -0.07 10.77
C GLY A 124 15.51 -1.07 10.42
N SER A 125 14.31 -0.97 10.99
CA SER A 125 13.18 -1.86 10.70
C SER A 125 12.84 -1.92 9.21
N SER A 126 12.60 -0.76 8.60
CA SER A 126 12.30 -0.65 7.17
C SER A 126 13.43 -1.19 6.29
N GLY A 127 14.70 -0.86 6.67
CA GLY A 127 15.88 -1.34 5.95
C GLY A 127 15.98 -2.87 5.93
N LYS A 128 15.67 -3.54 7.04
CA LYS A 128 15.66 -5.02 7.11
C LYS A 128 14.56 -5.61 6.23
N ILE A 129 13.34 -5.06 6.27
CA ILE A 129 12.21 -5.52 5.44
C ILE A 129 12.56 -5.38 3.95
N PHE A 130 12.98 -4.19 3.54
CA PHE A 130 13.29 -3.91 2.13
C PHE A 130 14.52 -4.69 1.65
N GLY A 131 15.54 -4.84 2.52
CA GLY A 131 16.71 -5.66 2.24
C GLY A 131 16.34 -7.11 1.96
N LYS A 132 15.47 -7.71 2.81
CA LYS A 132 15.03 -9.10 2.60
C LYS A 132 14.25 -9.29 1.30
N LEU A 133 13.41 -8.36 0.92
CA LEU A 133 12.72 -8.41 -0.37
C LEU A 133 13.73 -8.30 -1.53
N GLY A 134 14.66 -7.34 -1.48
CA GLY A 134 15.67 -7.13 -2.50
C GLY A 134 16.64 -8.30 -2.67
N GLU A 135 17.15 -8.89 -1.55
CA GLU A 135 18.00 -10.09 -1.56
C GLU A 135 17.34 -11.28 -2.26
N ASN A 136 16.01 -11.33 -2.24
CA ASN A 136 15.23 -12.38 -2.91
C ASN A 136 14.70 -11.95 -4.29
N GLY A 137 15.23 -10.88 -4.87
CA GLY A 137 14.88 -10.42 -6.20
C GLY A 137 13.44 -9.92 -6.35
N ILE A 138 12.84 -9.44 -5.25
CA ILE A 138 11.49 -8.88 -5.25
C ILE A 138 11.60 -7.37 -5.37
N ASN A 139 11.02 -6.82 -6.44
CA ASN A 139 10.98 -5.37 -6.66
C ASN A 139 9.85 -4.71 -5.88
N ILE A 140 10.18 -3.69 -5.09
CA ILE A 140 9.20 -2.87 -4.38
C ILE A 140 8.76 -1.75 -5.31
N ARG A 141 7.47 -1.73 -5.64
CA ARG A 141 6.85 -0.75 -6.54
C ARG A 141 6.26 0.46 -5.80
N MET A 142 5.92 0.26 -4.53
CA MET A 142 5.29 1.27 -3.69
C MET A 142 5.62 1.00 -2.23
N ILE A 143 5.75 2.07 -1.45
CA ILE A 143 5.92 2.01 0.01
C ILE A 143 4.95 3.00 0.65
N THR A 144 4.28 2.57 1.72
CA THR A 144 3.47 3.43 2.56
C THR A 144 3.75 3.11 4.02
N GLN A 145 4.07 4.15 4.80
CA GLN A 145 4.25 4.08 6.24
C GLN A 145 3.95 5.44 6.85
N GLY A 146 3.02 5.51 7.80
CA GLY A 146 2.80 6.71 8.62
C GLY A 146 3.74 6.78 9.81
N PRO A 147 3.89 7.94 10.45
CA PRO A 147 4.84 8.15 11.56
C PRO A 147 4.48 7.35 12.82
N GLU A 148 3.21 7.04 13.03
CA GLU A 148 2.71 6.28 14.19
C GLU A 148 2.12 4.92 13.79
N GLU A 149 2.27 4.52 12.52
CA GLU A 149 1.71 3.26 12.05
C GLU A 149 2.52 2.06 12.53
N LEU A 150 1.78 1.04 12.95
CA LEU A 150 2.32 -0.23 13.40
C LEU A 150 2.62 -1.17 12.22
N ASN A 151 2.58 -0.65 11.00
CA ASN A 151 2.79 -1.43 9.79
C ASN A 151 3.66 -0.70 8.75
N ILE A 152 4.33 -1.49 7.94
CA ILE A 152 4.98 -1.04 6.71
C ILE A 152 4.29 -1.77 5.57
N ILE A 153 3.77 -1.01 4.63
CA ILE A 153 3.04 -1.52 3.48
C ILE A 153 3.92 -1.38 2.24
N VAL A 154 4.07 -2.47 1.51
CA VAL A 154 4.78 -2.50 0.23
C VAL A 154 3.85 -2.99 -0.87
N GLY A 155 3.90 -2.32 -2.02
CA GLY A 155 3.33 -2.80 -3.26
C GLY A 155 4.37 -3.59 -4.03
N VAL A 156 3.99 -4.76 -4.52
CA VAL A 156 4.82 -5.64 -5.37
C VAL A 156 4.02 -6.05 -6.61
N ASP A 157 4.70 -6.55 -7.63
CA ASP A 157 4.01 -7.14 -8.77
C ASP A 157 3.27 -8.42 -8.34
N GLY A 158 2.09 -8.66 -8.88
CA GLY A 158 1.22 -9.78 -8.48
C GLY A 158 1.87 -11.17 -8.48
N PRO A 159 2.74 -11.51 -9.46
CA PRO A 159 3.50 -12.76 -9.46
C PRO A 159 4.44 -12.93 -8.26
N ASP A 160 4.93 -11.85 -7.68
CA ASP A 160 5.85 -11.88 -6.54
C ASP A 160 5.15 -12.00 -5.18
N PHE A 161 3.84 -11.89 -5.14
CA PHE A 161 3.05 -11.80 -3.90
C PHE A 161 3.33 -12.92 -2.90
N GLU A 162 3.16 -14.19 -3.30
CA GLU A 162 3.35 -15.33 -2.40
C GLU A 162 4.80 -15.47 -1.95
N ARG A 163 5.74 -15.12 -2.84
CA ARG A 163 7.17 -15.14 -2.53
C ARG A 163 7.49 -14.04 -1.50
N ALA A 164 6.94 -12.84 -1.65
CA ALA A 164 7.11 -11.74 -0.71
C ALA A 164 6.57 -12.08 0.68
N ILE A 165 5.36 -12.62 0.77
CA ILE A 165 4.76 -13.09 2.04
C ILE A 165 5.69 -14.11 2.71
N ARG A 166 6.12 -15.14 1.98
CA ARG A 166 6.98 -16.21 2.52
C ARG A 166 8.32 -15.68 3.01
N VAL A 167 9.01 -14.88 2.21
CA VAL A 167 10.31 -14.29 2.56
C VAL A 167 10.22 -13.48 3.84
N LEU A 168 9.21 -12.63 3.97
CA LEU A 168 9.04 -11.81 5.17
C LEU A 168 8.63 -12.63 6.38
N TYR A 169 7.72 -13.59 6.20
CA TYR A 169 7.29 -14.47 7.29
C TYR A 169 8.45 -15.31 7.84
N ASP A 170 9.20 -15.97 6.97
CA ASP A 170 10.33 -16.81 7.36
C ASP A 170 11.50 -16.00 7.97
N SER A 171 11.63 -14.74 7.59
CA SER A 171 12.71 -13.87 8.10
C SER A 171 12.41 -13.21 9.44
N PHE A 172 11.15 -13.01 9.79
CA PHE A 172 10.80 -12.14 10.92
C PHE A 172 9.76 -12.70 11.89
N VAL A 173 8.94 -13.66 11.48
CA VAL A 173 7.82 -14.16 12.29
C VAL A 173 8.10 -15.61 12.79
N LYS A 174 8.86 -16.39 12.03
CA LYS A 174 9.21 -17.80 12.34
C LYS A 174 10.48 -17.90 13.25
#